data_fd631356ab46d333eab9255239602943
#
_entry.id   fd631356ab46d333eab9255239602943
#
_cell.length_a   1.000
_cell.length_b   1.000
_cell.length_c   1.000
_cell.angle_alpha   90.00
_cell.angle_beta   90.00
_cell.angle_gamma   90.00
#
_symmetry.space_group_name_H-M   'P 1'
#
loop_
_entity.id
_entity.type
_entity.pdbx_description
1 polymer ?
#
loop_
_entity_poly.entity_id
_entity_poly.type
_entity_poly.pdbx_seq_one_letter_code
_entity_poly.pdbx_strand_id
1 'polypeptide(L)'
;MRPAARLVADCLSELKDMTKVGMNLLEIDEYTHKRIADYKGASSPYVDDDEMGTVPFGHWICTSVNDVVLHGVPHDYALKDGDLLSLDLSIAVDGWCGDSAISFVVGDHARPEDLHLIKATEDALAAAIDQCRAGNRLGDVSAAAGAVAHERGYEVNTVFGGHGIGRDMHCDPYVPNDGRAHRGYRLRPGLVICIEPWLMAGTDEIAEDPDGWSVHSADGSRGAHTEHEICITDGNPIIMTARRK
;
A
#
# COMPACT_ATOMS: atom_id res chain seq x y z
N MET A 1 10.94 2.49 -14.39
CA MET A 1 9.76 2.11 -13.61
C MET A 1 9.23 0.71 -13.91
N ARG A 2 8.86 0.30 -15.15
CA ARG A 2 8.29 -1.05 -15.40
C ARG A 2 9.05 -2.23 -14.76
N PRO A 3 10.41 -2.32 -14.79
CA PRO A 3 11.11 -3.40 -14.10
C PRO A 3 10.90 -3.40 -12.59
N ALA A 4 10.94 -2.23 -11.93
CA ALA A 4 10.70 -2.08 -10.50
C ALA A 4 9.26 -2.47 -10.14
N ALA A 5 8.26 -1.86 -10.78
CA ALA A 5 6.85 -2.17 -10.58
C ALA A 5 6.52 -3.67 -10.79
N ARG A 6 7.18 -4.30 -11.77
CA ARG A 6 7.03 -5.74 -12.02
C ARG A 6 7.63 -6.58 -10.90
N LEU A 7 8.84 -6.22 -10.44
CA LEU A 7 9.51 -6.93 -9.35
C LEU A 7 8.70 -6.85 -8.05
N VAL A 8 8.16 -5.66 -7.71
CA VAL A 8 7.25 -5.45 -6.57
C VAL A 8 6.02 -6.37 -6.71
N ALA A 9 5.33 -6.32 -7.86
CA ALA A 9 4.12 -7.12 -8.07
C ALA A 9 4.38 -8.63 -7.99
N ASP A 10 5.49 -9.11 -8.53
CA ASP A 10 5.89 -10.52 -8.46
C ASP A 10 6.26 -10.91 -7.02
N CYS A 11 7.03 -10.08 -6.30
CA CYS A 11 7.43 -10.33 -4.91
C CYS A 11 6.20 -10.41 -3.97
N LEU A 12 5.28 -9.46 -4.06
CA LEU A 12 4.04 -9.47 -3.26
C LEU A 12 3.16 -10.68 -3.57
N SER A 13 3.10 -11.11 -4.84
CA SER A 13 2.35 -12.31 -5.23
C SER A 13 3.00 -13.57 -4.64
N GLU A 14 4.33 -13.70 -4.73
CA GLU A 14 5.10 -14.80 -4.15
C GLU A 14 4.94 -14.86 -2.63
N LEU A 15 5.04 -13.71 -1.95
CA LEU A 15 4.84 -13.59 -0.50
C LEU A 15 3.42 -14.01 -0.09
N LYS A 16 2.39 -13.55 -0.80
CA LYS A 16 1.01 -13.97 -0.52
C LYS A 16 0.84 -15.48 -0.64
N ASP A 17 1.41 -16.10 -1.68
CA ASP A 17 1.27 -17.53 -1.93
C ASP A 17 2.03 -18.40 -0.92
N MET A 18 3.15 -17.90 -0.37
CA MET A 18 3.96 -18.63 0.59
C MET A 18 3.58 -18.39 2.06
N THR A 19 2.89 -17.28 2.35
CA THR A 19 2.52 -16.91 3.72
C THR A 19 1.54 -17.93 4.30
N LYS A 20 1.84 -18.39 5.51
CA LYS A 20 1.07 -19.41 6.24
C LYS A 20 1.10 -19.18 7.73
N VAL A 21 0.19 -19.83 8.44
CA VAL A 21 0.16 -19.86 9.89
C VAL A 21 1.50 -20.34 10.44
N GLY A 22 2.03 -19.64 11.43
CA GLY A 22 3.31 -19.91 12.08
C GLY A 22 4.52 -19.28 11.38
N MET A 23 4.37 -18.71 10.18
CA MET A 23 5.46 -17.95 9.53
C MET A 23 5.74 -16.67 10.32
N ASN A 24 7.03 -16.38 10.55
CA ASN A 24 7.44 -15.18 11.26
C ASN A 24 7.52 -13.97 10.33
N LEU A 25 7.19 -12.76 10.81
CA LEU A 25 7.31 -11.54 9.99
C LEU A 25 8.75 -11.29 9.54
N LEU A 26 9.75 -11.66 10.35
CA LEU A 26 11.15 -11.59 9.97
C LEU A 26 11.53 -12.53 8.81
N GLU A 27 10.79 -13.65 8.63
CA GLU A 27 11.00 -14.53 7.46
C GLU A 27 10.47 -13.87 6.18
N ILE A 28 9.41 -13.07 6.27
CA ILE A 28 8.89 -12.27 5.15
C ILE A 28 9.90 -11.20 4.75
N ASP A 29 10.47 -10.50 5.73
CA ASP A 29 11.49 -9.48 5.53
C ASP A 29 12.76 -10.05 4.89
N GLU A 30 13.28 -11.17 5.42
CA GLU A 30 14.45 -11.85 4.86
C GLU A 30 14.22 -12.35 3.43
N TYR A 31 13.03 -12.88 3.13
CA TYR A 31 12.65 -13.25 1.77
C TYR A 31 12.70 -12.05 0.83
N THR A 32 12.13 -10.92 1.26
CA THR A 32 12.11 -9.67 0.48
C THR A 32 13.53 -9.15 0.25
N HIS A 33 14.35 -9.11 1.28
CA HIS A 33 15.78 -8.77 1.17
C HIS A 33 16.47 -9.60 0.10
N LYS A 34 16.31 -10.92 0.18
CA LYS A 34 16.92 -11.84 -0.80
C LYS A 34 16.40 -11.59 -2.22
N ARG A 35 15.10 -11.36 -2.40
CA ARG A 35 14.51 -11.08 -3.73
C ARG A 35 15.08 -9.81 -4.34
N ILE A 36 15.32 -8.77 -3.52
CA ILE A 36 15.96 -7.52 -3.96
C ILE A 36 17.45 -7.79 -4.29
N ALA A 37 18.18 -8.45 -3.40
CA ALA A 37 19.61 -8.73 -3.59
C ALA A 37 19.91 -9.59 -4.83
N ASP A 38 19.04 -10.55 -5.14
CA ASP A 38 19.17 -11.45 -6.30
C ASP A 38 18.82 -10.78 -7.63
N TYR A 39 18.18 -9.58 -7.61
CA TYR A 39 17.79 -8.88 -8.83
C TYR A 39 18.81 -7.78 -9.17
N LYS A 40 19.46 -7.90 -10.32
CA LYS A 40 20.51 -6.95 -10.74
C LYS A 40 19.98 -5.52 -10.84
N GLY A 41 20.61 -4.60 -10.12
CA GLY A 41 20.27 -3.17 -10.11
C GLY A 41 19.11 -2.81 -9.19
N ALA A 42 18.58 -3.78 -8.41
CA ALA A 42 17.56 -3.50 -7.41
C ALA A 42 18.17 -3.02 -6.09
N SER A 43 17.42 -2.20 -5.37
CA SER A 43 17.69 -1.70 -4.02
C SER A 43 16.37 -1.38 -3.31
N SER A 44 16.37 -1.29 -1.99
CA SER A 44 15.26 -0.68 -1.26
C SER A 44 15.42 0.84 -1.26
N PRO A 45 14.37 1.61 -1.51
CA PRO A 45 14.43 3.06 -1.44
C PRO A 45 14.29 3.60 -0.01
N TYR A 46 13.86 2.79 0.96
CA TYR A 46 13.52 3.26 2.32
C TYR A 46 14.19 2.51 3.47
N VAL A 47 15.01 1.48 3.22
CA VAL A 47 15.65 0.72 4.31
C VAL A 47 16.52 1.60 5.22
N ASP A 48 17.17 2.60 4.64
CA ASP A 48 17.98 3.59 5.33
C ASP A 48 17.23 4.93 5.55
N ASP A 49 15.93 4.99 5.22
CA ASP A 49 15.12 6.21 5.34
C ASP A 49 14.76 6.47 6.80
N ASP A 50 14.91 7.71 7.22
CA ASP A 50 14.57 8.23 8.54
C ASP A 50 13.58 9.44 8.47
N GLU A 51 13.03 9.74 7.30
CA GLU A 51 12.18 10.92 7.09
C GLU A 51 10.92 10.91 7.96
N MET A 52 10.35 9.73 8.22
CA MET A 52 9.13 9.58 9.02
C MET A 52 9.40 9.24 10.49
N GLY A 53 10.54 8.60 10.78
CA GLY A 53 10.91 8.15 12.12
C GLY A 53 12.10 8.87 12.71
N THR A 54 12.39 8.58 13.98
CA THR A 54 13.59 9.03 14.66
C THR A 54 14.79 8.11 14.41
N VAL A 55 14.53 6.98 13.77
CA VAL A 55 15.51 5.95 13.41
C VAL A 55 15.21 5.44 11.99
N PRO A 56 16.20 4.94 11.24
CA PRO A 56 15.97 4.31 9.96
C PRO A 56 14.97 3.16 10.06
N PHE A 57 14.15 2.93 9.02
CA PHE A 57 13.19 1.83 8.98
C PHE A 57 13.86 0.47 9.20
N GLY A 58 15.02 0.24 8.59
CA GLY A 58 15.91 -0.88 8.87
C GLY A 58 15.42 -2.24 8.32
N HIS A 59 14.30 -2.28 7.60
CA HIS A 59 13.68 -3.48 7.04
C HIS A 59 13.35 -3.29 5.56
N TRP A 60 12.98 -4.38 4.87
CA TRP A 60 12.84 -4.43 3.42
C TRP A 60 11.38 -4.37 2.94
N ILE A 61 10.43 -4.51 3.86
CA ILE A 61 8.99 -4.53 3.60
C ILE A 61 8.23 -4.12 4.85
N CYS A 62 7.12 -3.41 4.71
CA CYS A 62 6.18 -3.20 5.81
C CYS A 62 5.28 -4.42 5.99
N THR A 63 5.11 -4.87 7.25
CA THR A 63 4.29 -6.01 7.63
C THR A 63 3.27 -5.60 8.69
N SER A 64 2.11 -5.11 8.26
CA SER A 64 1.08 -4.58 9.13
C SER A 64 0.07 -5.67 9.47
N VAL A 65 -0.06 -6.02 10.77
CA VAL A 65 -0.92 -7.11 11.25
C VAL A 65 -2.07 -6.55 12.07
N ASN A 66 -3.30 -6.91 11.71
CA ASN A 66 -4.52 -6.60 12.44
C ASN A 66 -4.76 -5.09 12.63
N ASP A 67 -4.52 -4.56 13.82
CA ASP A 67 -4.71 -3.15 14.19
C ASP A 67 -3.52 -2.25 13.82
N VAL A 68 -2.37 -2.82 13.47
CA VAL A 68 -1.32 -2.09 12.74
C VAL A 68 -1.83 -1.88 11.32
N VAL A 69 -2.04 -0.63 10.92
CA VAL A 69 -2.74 -0.29 9.67
C VAL A 69 -1.79 0.15 8.56
N LEU A 70 -0.65 0.77 8.91
CA LEU A 70 0.40 1.19 7.98
C LEU A 70 1.79 1.03 8.62
N HIS A 71 2.81 0.95 7.78
CA HIS A 71 4.23 1.02 8.11
C HIS A 71 4.67 0.02 9.19
N GLY A 72 3.97 -1.10 9.35
CA GLY A 72 4.28 -2.11 10.35
C GLY A 72 5.71 -2.65 10.22
N VAL A 73 6.52 -2.44 11.26
CA VAL A 73 7.91 -2.90 11.29
C VAL A 73 7.96 -4.42 11.49
N PRO A 74 8.64 -5.17 10.60
CA PRO A 74 8.86 -6.59 10.82
C PRO A 74 9.54 -6.88 12.16
N HIS A 75 8.95 -7.77 12.95
CA HIS A 75 9.44 -8.14 14.27
C HIS A 75 9.20 -9.63 14.56
N ASP A 76 9.65 -10.11 15.71
CA ASP A 76 9.45 -11.52 16.13
C ASP A 76 7.99 -11.79 16.47
N TYR A 77 7.18 -12.02 15.42
CA TYR A 77 5.78 -12.39 15.53
C TYR A 77 5.48 -13.53 14.56
N ALA A 78 5.01 -14.65 15.10
CA ALA A 78 4.53 -15.78 14.30
C ALA A 78 3.06 -15.59 13.94
N LEU A 79 2.76 -15.49 12.65
CA LEU A 79 1.42 -15.29 12.11
C LEU A 79 0.44 -16.36 12.61
N LYS A 80 -0.75 -15.94 12.97
CA LYS A 80 -1.84 -16.78 13.47
C LYS A 80 -2.91 -16.97 12.42
N ASP A 81 -3.66 -18.06 12.54
CA ASP A 81 -4.83 -18.30 11.72
C ASP A 81 -5.91 -17.24 11.97
N GLY A 82 -6.32 -16.56 10.91
CA GLY A 82 -7.24 -15.43 10.96
C GLY A 82 -6.58 -14.07 11.17
N ASP A 83 -5.24 -13.93 11.17
CA ASP A 83 -4.60 -12.62 11.11
C ASP A 83 -4.89 -11.94 9.77
N LEU A 84 -5.28 -10.67 9.80
CA LEU A 84 -5.31 -9.82 8.63
C LEU A 84 -3.91 -9.20 8.47
N LEU A 85 -3.24 -9.53 7.37
CA LEU A 85 -1.89 -9.06 7.07
C LEU A 85 -1.93 -8.15 5.85
N SER A 86 -1.38 -6.95 6.00
CA SER A 86 -1.04 -6.07 4.88
C SER A 86 0.46 -6.08 4.66
N LEU A 87 0.87 -6.31 3.42
CA LEU A 87 2.25 -6.23 2.95
C LEU A 87 2.37 -5.03 2.01
N ASP A 88 3.32 -4.17 2.30
CA ASP A 88 3.57 -2.96 1.52
C ASP A 88 5.06 -2.88 1.17
N LEU A 89 5.36 -2.73 -0.12
CA LEU A 89 6.69 -2.95 -0.67
C LEU A 89 7.04 -1.97 -1.76
N SER A 90 8.11 -1.22 -1.54
CA SER A 90 8.75 -0.43 -2.59
C SER A 90 10.13 -0.97 -2.95
N ILE A 91 10.43 -1.03 -4.25
CA ILE A 91 11.73 -1.45 -4.79
C ILE A 91 12.17 -0.46 -5.87
N ALA A 92 13.42 -0.07 -5.84
CA ALA A 92 14.04 0.65 -6.94
C ALA A 92 14.84 -0.31 -7.83
N VAL A 93 14.75 -0.12 -9.16
CA VAL A 93 15.59 -0.83 -10.15
C VAL A 93 16.26 0.21 -11.05
N ASP A 94 17.58 0.22 -11.10
CA ASP A 94 18.39 1.23 -11.81
C ASP A 94 17.99 2.66 -11.41
N GLY A 95 17.64 2.85 -10.13
CA GLY A 95 17.21 4.13 -9.55
C GLY A 95 15.82 4.59 -9.99
N TRP A 96 14.93 3.70 -10.43
CA TRP A 96 13.51 3.95 -10.63
C TRP A 96 12.68 3.13 -9.67
N CYS A 97 11.82 3.78 -8.90
CA CYS A 97 10.97 3.15 -7.91
C CYS A 97 9.74 2.49 -8.53
N GLY A 98 9.23 1.49 -7.84
CA GLY A 98 7.94 0.87 -8.01
C GLY A 98 7.38 0.56 -6.63
N ASP A 99 6.08 0.72 -6.42
CA ASP A 99 5.42 0.66 -5.13
C ASP A 99 4.05 0.00 -5.20
N SER A 100 3.73 -0.84 -4.21
CA SER A 100 2.41 -1.50 -4.12
C SER A 100 2.18 -2.19 -2.79
N ALA A 101 0.91 -2.24 -2.36
CA ALA A 101 0.49 -2.97 -1.18
C ALA A 101 -0.65 -3.96 -1.46
N ILE A 102 -0.74 -5.00 -0.61
CA ILE A 102 -1.82 -6.00 -0.61
C ILE A 102 -2.24 -6.34 0.81
N SER A 103 -3.52 -6.65 1.00
CA SER A 103 -4.03 -7.23 2.24
C SER A 103 -4.67 -8.59 1.99
N PHE A 104 -4.52 -9.51 2.93
CA PHE A 104 -5.16 -10.82 2.91
C PHE A 104 -5.25 -11.40 4.33
N VAL A 105 -6.10 -12.41 4.51
CA VAL A 105 -6.19 -13.13 5.77
C VAL A 105 -5.30 -14.37 5.71
N VAL A 106 -4.56 -14.62 6.79
CA VAL A 106 -3.63 -15.74 6.93
C VAL A 106 -4.40 -16.97 7.40
N GLY A 107 -4.17 -18.14 6.76
CA GLY A 107 -4.81 -19.40 7.11
C GLY A 107 -6.24 -19.54 6.59
N ASP A 108 -7.05 -20.38 7.28
CA ASP A 108 -8.34 -20.82 6.77
C ASP A 108 -9.56 -20.17 7.49
N HIS A 109 -9.32 -19.46 8.60
CA HIS A 109 -10.38 -18.90 9.46
C HIS A 109 -10.53 -17.38 9.31
N ALA A 110 -10.82 -16.94 8.08
CA ALA A 110 -11.10 -15.53 7.81
C ALA A 110 -12.43 -15.11 8.48
N ARG A 111 -12.42 -13.99 9.20
CA ARG A 111 -13.66 -13.37 9.67
C ARG A 111 -14.37 -12.68 8.51
N PRO A 112 -15.71 -12.79 8.39
CA PRO A 112 -16.45 -12.11 7.33
C PRO A 112 -16.19 -10.59 7.27
N GLU A 113 -16.00 -9.96 8.43
CA GLU A 113 -15.72 -8.53 8.56
C GLU A 113 -14.38 -8.15 7.94
N ASP A 114 -13.35 -8.98 8.10
CA ASP A 114 -12.03 -8.76 7.51
C ASP A 114 -12.07 -8.87 5.98
N LEU A 115 -12.78 -9.88 5.48
CA LEU A 115 -12.98 -10.04 4.03
C LEU A 115 -13.78 -8.86 3.44
N HIS A 116 -14.76 -8.34 4.19
CA HIS A 116 -15.54 -7.18 3.78
C HIS A 116 -14.68 -5.90 3.78
N LEU A 117 -13.83 -5.71 4.78
CA LEU A 117 -12.89 -4.60 4.88
C LEU A 117 -11.88 -4.61 3.72
N ILE A 118 -11.22 -5.76 3.47
CA ILE A 118 -10.30 -5.93 2.34
C ILE A 118 -11.00 -5.60 1.02
N LYS A 119 -12.20 -6.16 0.82
CA LYS A 119 -12.97 -5.92 -0.40
C LYS A 119 -13.37 -4.45 -0.59
N ALA A 120 -13.74 -3.77 0.50
CA ALA A 120 -14.05 -2.35 0.46
C ALA A 120 -12.83 -1.51 0.06
N THR A 121 -11.66 -1.84 0.59
CA THR A 121 -10.40 -1.17 0.27
C THR A 121 -9.99 -1.41 -1.20
N GLU A 122 -10.12 -2.65 -1.70
CA GLU A 122 -9.89 -2.97 -3.11
C GLU A 122 -10.87 -2.26 -4.06
N ASP A 123 -12.16 -2.18 -3.68
CA ASP A 123 -13.18 -1.48 -4.47
C ASP A 123 -12.93 0.03 -4.51
N ALA A 124 -12.47 0.62 -3.39
CA ALA A 124 -12.06 2.02 -3.33
C ALA A 124 -10.89 2.30 -4.26
N LEU A 125 -9.86 1.43 -4.26
CA LEU A 125 -8.73 1.52 -5.19
C LEU A 125 -9.20 1.41 -6.64
N ALA A 126 -10.05 0.45 -6.97
CA ALA A 126 -10.55 0.26 -8.34
C ALA A 126 -11.34 1.49 -8.84
N ALA A 127 -12.20 2.06 -7.99
CA ALA A 127 -12.96 3.28 -8.31
C ALA A 127 -12.03 4.48 -8.54
N ALA A 128 -10.99 4.63 -7.72
CA ALA A 128 -9.97 5.67 -7.89
C ALA A 128 -9.20 5.51 -9.21
N ILE A 129 -8.76 4.29 -9.54
CA ILE A 129 -8.05 3.98 -10.79
C ILE A 129 -8.91 4.32 -12.01
N ASP A 130 -10.21 4.08 -11.98
CA ASP A 130 -11.11 4.43 -13.08
C ASP A 130 -11.16 5.94 -13.36
N GLN A 131 -10.84 6.78 -12.38
CA GLN A 131 -10.72 8.23 -12.54
C GLN A 131 -9.33 8.68 -13.03
N CYS A 132 -8.34 7.81 -13.10
CA CYS A 132 -6.97 8.12 -13.56
C CYS A 132 -6.89 8.34 -15.07
N ARG A 133 -7.61 9.34 -15.56
CA ARG A 133 -7.67 9.67 -16.99
C ARG A 133 -7.11 11.07 -17.25
N ALA A 134 -6.42 11.21 -18.36
CA ALA A 134 -5.91 12.52 -18.78
C ALA A 134 -7.04 13.56 -18.84
N GLY A 135 -6.83 14.70 -18.18
CA GLY A 135 -7.82 15.77 -18.09
C GLY A 135 -8.62 15.80 -16.80
N ASN A 136 -8.82 14.67 -16.13
CA ASN A 136 -9.36 14.63 -14.76
C ASN A 136 -8.39 15.29 -13.78
N ARG A 137 -8.81 15.42 -12.54
CA ARG A 137 -8.02 15.99 -11.45
C ARG A 137 -7.81 14.97 -10.33
N LEU A 138 -6.82 15.18 -9.48
CA LEU A 138 -6.57 14.32 -8.32
C LEU A 138 -7.79 14.22 -7.40
N GLY A 139 -8.54 15.33 -7.23
CA GLY A 139 -9.78 15.31 -6.46
C GLY A 139 -10.84 14.37 -7.03
N ASP A 140 -10.84 14.06 -8.34
CA ASP A 140 -11.74 13.07 -8.91
C ASP A 140 -11.34 11.65 -8.47
N VAL A 141 -10.03 11.39 -8.40
CA VAL A 141 -9.46 10.11 -7.91
C VAL A 141 -9.79 9.91 -6.44
N SER A 142 -9.47 10.92 -5.60
CA SER A 142 -9.69 10.89 -4.16
C SER A 142 -11.18 10.77 -3.79
N ALA A 143 -12.04 11.57 -4.45
CA ALA A 143 -13.48 11.52 -4.21
C ALA A 143 -14.11 10.17 -4.59
N ALA A 144 -13.57 9.49 -5.62
CA ALA A 144 -14.05 8.16 -5.99
C ALA A 144 -13.68 7.10 -4.95
N ALA A 145 -12.45 7.15 -4.41
CA ALA A 145 -12.02 6.26 -3.32
C ALA A 145 -12.87 6.48 -2.06
N GLY A 146 -12.97 7.74 -1.58
CA GLY A 146 -13.73 8.09 -0.40
C GLY A 146 -15.22 7.75 -0.51
N ALA A 147 -15.84 7.97 -1.67
CA ALA A 147 -17.24 7.61 -1.88
C ALA A 147 -17.53 6.12 -1.69
N VAL A 148 -16.64 5.24 -2.16
CA VAL A 148 -16.78 3.78 -1.96
C VAL A 148 -16.60 3.43 -0.49
N ALA A 149 -15.60 4.00 0.20
CA ALA A 149 -15.38 3.77 1.62
C ALA A 149 -16.61 4.15 2.46
N HIS A 150 -17.13 5.35 2.26
CA HIS A 150 -18.32 5.86 2.96
C HIS A 150 -19.58 5.04 2.66
N GLU A 151 -19.81 4.63 1.38
CA GLU A 151 -20.92 3.75 1.01
C GLU A 151 -20.85 2.40 1.73
N ARG A 152 -19.63 1.89 2.00
CA ARG A 152 -19.38 0.65 2.73
C ARG A 152 -19.38 0.83 4.24
N GLY A 153 -19.56 2.06 4.75
CA GLY A 153 -19.66 2.40 6.17
C GLY A 153 -18.33 2.60 6.87
N TYR A 154 -17.27 2.91 6.11
CA TYR A 154 -15.94 3.22 6.65
C TYR A 154 -15.66 4.71 6.58
N GLU A 155 -15.03 5.24 7.61
CA GLU A 155 -14.40 6.56 7.60
C GLU A 155 -13.01 6.47 6.94
N VAL A 156 -12.50 7.60 6.42
CA VAL A 156 -11.24 7.65 5.69
C VAL A 156 -10.27 8.61 6.36
N ASN A 157 -9.18 8.08 6.89
CA ASN A 157 -8.07 8.91 7.35
C ASN A 157 -7.31 9.46 6.13
N THR A 158 -6.96 10.75 6.19
CA THR A 158 -6.24 11.46 5.12
C THR A 158 -4.88 12.01 5.54
N VAL A 159 -4.35 11.54 6.68
CA VAL A 159 -2.99 11.93 7.15
C VAL A 159 -1.94 11.35 6.22
N PHE A 160 -2.10 10.07 5.88
CA PHE A 160 -1.28 9.41 4.86
C PHE A 160 -2.12 9.15 3.61
N GLY A 161 -1.45 9.00 2.47
CA GLY A 161 -2.09 8.72 1.20
C GLY A 161 -1.07 8.66 0.08
N GLY A 162 -1.54 8.39 -1.11
CA GLY A 162 -0.72 8.20 -2.30
C GLY A 162 0.09 9.42 -2.70
N HIS A 163 0.98 9.20 -3.63
CA HIS A 163 2.01 10.18 -4.01
C HIS A 163 2.43 10.03 -5.48
N GLY A 164 3.10 11.03 -6.01
CA GLY A 164 3.87 10.86 -7.23
C GLY A 164 5.05 9.91 -6.98
N ILE A 165 5.48 9.18 -8.00
CA ILE A 165 6.61 8.25 -7.89
C ILE A 165 7.46 8.28 -9.15
N GLY A 166 8.77 8.13 -8.96
CA GLY A 166 9.72 8.19 -10.06
C GLY A 166 11.11 7.71 -9.69
N ARG A 167 12.06 8.63 -9.62
CA ARG A 167 13.39 8.35 -9.08
C ARG A 167 13.42 8.46 -7.57
N ASP A 168 12.61 9.35 -7.03
CA ASP A 168 12.32 9.40 -5.62
C ASP A 168 11.04 8.60 -5.37
N MET A 169 10.97 7.90 -4.24
CA MET A 169 9.82 7.07 -3.88
C MET A 169 8.60 7.97 -3.65
N HIS A 170 8.73 8.98 -2.82
CA HIS A 170 7.70 9.96 -2.55
C HIS A 170 7.98 11.27 -3.30
N CYS A 171 7.13 11.63 -4.25
CA CYS A 171 7.17 12.88 -4.97
C CYS A 171 5.80 13.56 -4.99
N ASP A 172 5.77 14.85 -5.30
CA ASP A 172 4.53 15.50 -5.71
C ASP A 172 3.93 14.84 -6.97
N PRO A 173 2.59 14.78 -7.05
CA PRO A 173 1.60 15.34 -6.14
C PRO A 173 1.17 14.34 -5.04
N TYR A 174 0.84 14.83 -3.86
CA TYR A 174 0.13 14.06 -2.84
C TYR A 174 -1.28 13.66 -3.34
N VAL A 175 -1.68 12.41 -3.10
CA VAL A 175 -2.95 11.80 -3.55
C VAL A 175 -3.77 11.36 -2.33
N PRO A 176 -4.61 12.21 -1.75
CA PRO A 176 -5.41 11.84 -0.58
C PRO A 176 -6.43 10.75 -0.91
N ASN A 177 -6.76 9.92 0.07
CA ASN A 177 -7.72 8.81 -0.05
C ASN A 177 -9.19 9.26 -0.01
N ASP A 178 -9.46 10.52 0.31
CA ASP A 178 -10.75 11.18 0.18
C ASP A 178 -10.57 12.63 -0.29
N GLY A 179 -11.60 13.25 -0.84
CA GLY A 179 -11.50 14.60 -1.35
C GLY A 179 -12.72 15.12 -2.09
N ARG A 180 -12.52 16.23 -2.78
CA ARG A 180 -13.59 16.88 -3.56
C ARG A 180 -13.32 16.74 -5.04
N ALA A 181 -14.28 16.19 -5.79
CA ALA A 181 -14.22 16.11 -7.25
C ALA A 181 -13.93 17.47 -7.90
N HIS A 182 -13.27 17.42 -9.04
CA HIS A 182 -12.89 18.59 -9.87
C HIS A 182 -11.90 19.56 -9.20
N ARG A 183 -11.15 19.12 -8.19
CA ARG A 183 -10.13 19.91 -7.48
C ARG A 183 -8.74 19.30 -7.63
N GLY A 184 -7.74 20.06 -7.25
CA GLY A 184 -6.36 19.65 -7.19
C GLY A 184 -5.66 19.58 -8.56
N TYR A 185 -4.56 18.84 -8.60
CA TYR A 185 -3.65 18.72 -9.75
C TYR A 185 -4.38 18.08 -10.95
N ARG A 186 -4.11 18.59 -12.16
CA ARG A 186 -4.69 18.04 -13.39
C ARG A 186 -3.85 16.86 -13.88
N LEU A 187 -4.47 15.72 -14.06
CA LEU A 187 -3.81 14.52 -14.57
C LEU A 187 -3.39 14.70 -16.02
N ARG A 188 -2.14 14.36 -16.31
CA ARG A 188 -1.54 14.47 -17.64
C ARG A 188 -0.88 13.16 -18.02
N PRO A 189 -0.86 12.79 -19.31
CA PRO A 189 -0.12 11.63 -19.77
C PRO A 189 1.35 11.69 -19.36
N GLY A 190 1.87 10.56 -18.89
CA GLY A 190 3.23 10.41 -18.37
C GLY A 190 3.39 10.66 -16.88
N LEU A 191 2.38 11.20 -16.18
CA LEU A 191 2.35 11.22 -14.72
C LEU A 191 2.20 9.79 -14.20
N VAL A 192 3.01 9.44 -13.19
CA VAL A 192 2.89 8.17 -12.45
C VAL A 192 2.63 8.50 -11.00
N ILE A 193 1.63 7.87 -10.42
CA ILE A 193 1.19 8.08 -9.03
C ILE A 193 0.89 6.74 -8.36
N CYS A 194 1.12 6.67 -7.06
CA CYS A 194 0.61 5.64 -6.18
C CYS A 194 -0.79 6.04 -5.70
N ILE A 195 -1.69 5.07 -5.68
CA ILE A 195 -3.04 5.19 -5.12
C ILE A 195 -3.19 4.08 -4.12
N GLU A 196 -3.39 4.44 -2.87
CA GLU A 196 -3.20 3.55 -1.73
C GLU A 196 -4.28 3.73 -0.66
N PRO A 197 -5.55 3.47 -0.94
CA PRO A 197 -6.56 3.51 0.11
C PRO A 197 -6.24 2.50 1.21
N TRP A 198 -6.37 2.94 2.45
CA TRP A 198 -6.34 2.12 3.64
C TRP A 198 -7.52 2.48 4.53
N LEU A 199 -8.19 1.47 5.03
CA LEU A 199 -9.43 1.61 5.79
C LEU A 199 -9.29 0.86 7.12
N MET A 200 -9.94 1.37 8.14
CA MET A 200 -10.04 0.75 9.47
C MET A 200 -11.48 0.37 9.79
N ALA A 201 -11.65 -0.75 10.48
CA ALA A 201 -12.99 -1.30 10.76
C ALA A 201 -13.81 -0.46 11.78
N GLY A 202 -13.16 0.36 12.57
CA GLY A 202 -13.79 1.17 13.63
C GLY A 202 -13.63 2.66 13.40
N THR A 203 -12.53 3.22 13.86
CA THR A 203 -12.25 4.66 13.79
C THR A 203 -11.41 5.03 12.56
N ASP A 204 -11.35 6.31 12.22
CA ASP A 204 -10.34 6.88 11.32
C ASP A 204 -9.16 7.53 12.08
N GLU A 205 -9.21 7.52 13.43
CA GLU A 205 -8.12 8.02 14.25
C GLU A 205 -6.99 7.00 14.37
N ILE A 206 -5.75 7.50 14.34
CA ILE A 206 -4.52 6.70 14.39
C ILE A 206 -3.67 7.05 15.60
N ALA A 207 -2.82 6.10 16.00
CA ALA A 207 -1.75 6.26 16.98
C ALA A 207 -0.45 5.70 16.44
N GLU A 208 0.66 6.34 16.78
CA GLU A 208 2.01 5.88 16.41
C GLU A 208 2.58 4.97 17.49
N ASP A 209 3.30 3.93 17.08
CA ASP A 209 4.02 3.05 17.98
C ASP A 209 5.36 3.67 18.42
N PRO A 210 5.87 3.32 19.61
CA PRO A 210 7.22 3.70 20.07
C PRO A 210 8.39 3.27 19.15
N ASP A 211 8.17 2.37 18.20
CA ASP A 211 9.17 2.01 17.18
C ASP A 211 9.45 3.16 16.18
N GLY A 212 8.58 4.20 16.18
CA GLY A 212 8.71 5.40 15.37
C GLY A 212 8.19 5.26 13.93
N TRP A 213 7.59 4.11 13.57
CA TRP A 213 7.11 3.81 12.22
C TRP A 213 5.70 3.22 12.19
N SER A 214 5.44 2.17 12.99
CA SER A 214 4.18 1.46 12.96
C SER A 214 3.02 2.37 13.36
N VAL A 215 1.96 2.37 12.55
CA VAL A 215 0.74 3.15 12.76
C VAL A 215 -0.40 2.21 13.10
N HIS A 216 -1.04 2.45 14.24
CA HIS A 216 -2.18 1.68 14.73
C HIS A 216 -3.50 2.43 14.55
N SER A 217 -4.60 1.71 14.43
CA SER A 217 -5.92 2.28 14.70
C SER A 217 -6.04 2.65 16.17
N ALA A 218 -6.57 3.84 16.49
CA ALA A 218 -6.62 4.34 17.87
C ALA A 218 -7.56 3.52 18.78
N ASP A 219 -8.49 2.75 18.22
CA ASP A 219 -9.45 1.93 18.96
C ASP A 219 -9.12 0.42 18.94
N GLY A 220 -7.99 0.01 18.33
CA GLY A 220 -7.59 -1.39 18.18
C GLY A 220 -8.39 -2.14 17.10
N SER A 221 -9.15 -1.44 16.26
CA SER A 221 -9.82 -2.06 15.13
C SER A 221 -8.83 -2.45 14.04
N ARG A 222 -9.17 -3.47 13.25
CA ARG A 222 -8.31 -3.94 12.16
C ARG A 222 -8.34 -3.00 10.97
N GLY A 223 -7.19 -2.90 10.28
CA GLY A 223 -7.04 -2.16 9.04
C GLY A 223 -6.72 -3.04 7.84
N ALA A 224 -7.06 -2.57 6.65
CA ALA A 224 -6.63 -3.14 5.37
C ALA A 224 -6.07 -2.03 4.49
N HIS A 225 -4.97 -2.33 3.81
CA HIS A 225 -4.26 -1.44 2.90
C HIS A 225 -4.08 -2.11 1.54
N THR A 226 -4.39 -1.42 0.46
CA THR A 226 -4.14 -1.90 -0.89
C THR A 226 -3.68 -0.76 -1.78
N GLU A 227 -2.72 -1.05 -2.65
CA GLU A 227 -2.08 -0.03 -3.45
C GLU A 227 -1.70 -0.53 -4.83
N HIS A 228 -1.72 0.40 -5.79
CA HIS A 228 -1.12 0.26 -7.10
C HIS A 228 -0.44 1.54 -7.60
N GLU A 229 0.70 1.34 -8.26
CA GLU A 229 1.35 2.36 -9.09
C GLU A 229 0.63 2.48 -10.43
N ILE A 230 0.18 3.69 -10.78
CA ILE A 230 -0.67 3.98 -11.94
C ILE A 230 0.00 4.99 -12.86
N CYS A 231 0.20 4.63 -14.11
CA CYS A 231 0.65 5.56 -15.15
C CYS A 231 -0.56 6.14 -15.90
N ILE A 232 -0.69 7.47 -15.88
CA ILE A 232 -1.69 8.21 -16.67
C ILE A 232 -1.28 8.18 -18.15
N THR A 233 -2.23 7.88 -19.02
CA THR A 233 -2.02 7.86 -20.48
C THR A 233 -3.06 8.72 -21.20
N ASP A 234 -2.95 8.86 -22.52
CA ASP A 234 -4.00 9.49 -23.34
C ASP A 234 -5.28 8.63 -23.44
N GLY A 235 -5.20 7.35 -23.07
CA GLY A 235 -6.30 6.40 -23.04
C GLY A 235 -6.63 5.91 -21.64
N ASN A 236 -6.76 4.59 -21.48
CA ASN A 236 -6.93 3.99 -20.16
C ASN A 236 -5.63 4.05 -19.36
N PRO A 237 -5.70 4.23 -18.03
CA PRO A 237 -4.53 4.18 -17.18
C PRO A 237 -3.86 2.80 -17.25
N ILE A 238 -2.56 2.77 -17.01
CA ILE A 238 -1.79 1.53 -16.93
C ILE A 238 -1.51 1.25 -15.46
N ILE A 239 -1.98 0.13 -14.96
CA ILE A 239 -1.59 -0.38 -13.65
C ILE A 239 -0.20 -0.99 -13.80
N MET A 240 0.82 -0.27 -13.32
CA MET A 240 2.23 -0.65 -13.47
C MET A 240 2.57 -1.90 -12.63
N THR A 241 1.97 -1.99 -11.45
CA THR A 241 2.13 -3.08 -10.47
C THR A 241 1.02 -4.14 -10.57
N ALA A 242 0.38 -4.29 -11.74
CA ALA A 242 -0.63 -5.32 -11.94
C ALA A 242 -0.05 -6.72 -11.67
N ARG A 243 -0.68 -7.46 -10.76
CA ARG A 243 -0.29 -8.84 -10.40
C ARG A 243 -0.76 -9.82 -11.47
N ARG A 244 -0.03 -10.91 -11.67
CA ARG A 244 -0.46 -12.01 -12.54
C ARG A 244 -1.62 -12.75 -11.86
N LYS A 245 -2.63 -13.07 -12.66
CA LYS A 245 -3.73 -13.94 -12.23
C LYS A 245 -3.26 -15.38 -12.18
#